data_bf9b95875a8b26c4240b4568191388fb
#
_entry.id   bf9b95875a8b26c4240b4568191388fb
#
_cell.length_a   1.000
_cell.length_b   1.000
_cell.length_c   1.000
_cell.angle_alpha   90.00
_cell.angle_beta   90.00
_cell.angle_gamma   90.00
#
_symmetry.space_group_name_H-M   'P 1'
#
loop_
_entity.id
_entity.type
_entity.pdbx_description
1 polymer ?
#
loop_
_entity_poly.entity_id
_entity_poly.type
_entity_poly.pdbx_seq_one_letter_code
_entity_poly.pdbx_strand_id
1 'polypeptide(L)'
;LQEHKLSRRWVSVDPEHPTGSVRVELDALGSPQYRFAPEVAWDFLELQNHWIELAGQCDAVCYGTLAQRSEKSSRTILGFLEHTQRETLRVFDVNLRQDFYSSEILSASIQRANIVKLNHEELPVVAGLLGVRCDDERSMCETLIERHSLRCLALTRGSEGSAVFLDGRWDEQ
;
A
#
# COMPACT_ATOMS: atom_id res chain seq x y z
N LEU A 1 10.42 -0.64 19.85
CA LEU A 1 9.08 -1.14 20.17
C LEU A 1 8.82 -1.16 21.67
N GLN A 2 9.74 -1.71 22.49
CA GLN A 2 9.59 -1.76 23.96
C GLN A 2 9.52 -0.36 24.58
N GLU A 3 10.37 0.58 24.17
CA GLU A 3 10.35 1.98 24.61
C GLU A 3 9.00 2.66 24.36
N HIS A 4 8.33 2.29 23.25
CA HIS A 4 7.04 2.85 22.85
C HIS A 4 5.84 2.00 23.29
N LYS A 5 6.04 1.02 24.20
CA LYS A 5 4.99 0.12 24.71
C LYS A 5 4.22 -0.63 23.60
N LEU A 6 4.85 -0.86 22.45
CA LEU A 6 4.26 -1.62 21.36
C LEU A 6 4.49 -3.13 21.56
N SER A 7 3.44 -3.91 21.39
CA SER A 7 3.53 -5.37 21.46
C SER A 7 4.42 -5.91 20.33
N ARG A 8 5.31 -6.83 20.69
CA ARG A 8 6.14 -7.58 19.72
C ARG A 8 5.51 -8.92 19.32
N ARG A 9 4.37 -9.24 19.86
CA ARG A 9 3.70 -10.55 19.66
C ARG A 9 3.54 -10.91 18.19
N TRP A 10 3.27 -9.90 17.36
CA TRP A 10 2.96 -10.07 15.94
C TRP A 10 4.12 -9.71 14.99
N VAL A 11 5.30 -9.48 15.56
CA VAL A 11 6.51 -9.12 14.81
C VAL A 11 7.36 -10.35 14.64
N SER A 12 7.54 -10.79 13.41
CA SER A 12 8.49 -11.86 13.07
C SER A 12 9.92 -11.32 13.05
N VAL A 13 10.86 -12.16 13.44
CA VAL A 13 12.29 -11.87 13.34
C VAL A 13 12.87 -12.79 12.28
N ASP A 14 13.55 -12.20 11.31
CA ASP A 14 14.32 -12.93 10.32
C ASP A 14 15.78 -13.02 10.79
N PRO A 15 16.32 -14.23 11.05
CA PRO A 15 17.70 -14.40 11.50
C PRO A 15 18.72 -14.39 10.36
N GLU A 16 18.27 -14.50 9.10
CA GLU A 16 19.14 -14.68 7.92
C GLU A 16 19.34 -13.40 7.14
N HIS A 17 18.35 -12.49 7.15
CA HIS A 17 18.37 -11.29 6.34
C HIS A 17 18.44 -10.02 7.20
N PRO A 18 19.14 -8.98 6.73
CA PRO A 18 19.28 -7.74 7.49
C PRO A 18 17.96 -6.98 7.57
N THR A 19 17.83 -6.14 8.59
CA THR A 19 16.75 -5.16 8.67
C THR A 19 16.79 -4.25 7.44
N GLY A 20 15.63 -3.95 6.88
CA GLY A 20 15.50 -3.06 5.74
C GLY A 20 16.11 -1.69 5.99
N SER A 21 16.82 -1.18 5.00
CA SER A 21 17.42 0.14 5.04
C SER A 21 17.15 0.91 3.74
N VAL A 22 17.14 2.24 3.86
CA VAL A 22 17.04 3.14 2.74
C VAL A 22 18.22 4.13 2.79
N ARG A 23 18.93 4.26 1.67
CA ARG A 23 19.92 5.32 1.48
C ARG A 23 19.25 6.51 0.81
N VAL A 24 19.43 7.68 1.37
CA VAL A 24 18.95 8.92 0.80
C VAL A 24 20.14 9.67 0.22
N GLU A 25 20.10 9.95 -1.07
CA GLU A 25 21.08 10.77 -1.79
C GLU A 25 20.35 12.01 -2.30
N LEU A 26 20.98 13.18 -2.17
CA LEU A 26 20.42 14.40 -2.75
C LEU A 26 20.95 14.57 -4.18
N ASP A 27 20.07 14.86 -5.11
CA ASP A 27 20.47 15.22 -6.47
C ASP A 27 21.06 16.65 -6.53
N ALA A 28 21.46 17.08 -7.73
CA ALA A 28 22.06 18.42 -7.93
C ALA A 28 21.12 19.60 -7.59
N LEU A 29 19.82 19.34 -7.48
CA LEU A 29 18.78 20.31 -7.13
C LEU A 29 18.36 20.21 -5.66
N GLY A 30 18.99 19.30 -4.88
CA GLY A 30 18.67 19.06 -3.48
C GLY A 30 17.45 18.15 -3.25
N SER A 31 16.93 17.51 -4.31
CA SER A 31 15.80 16.59 -4.20
C SER A 31 16.26 15.22 -3.72
N PRO A 32 15.55 14.58 -2.75
CA PRO A 32 15.96 13.30 -2.21
C PRO A 32 15.69 12.15 -3.19
N GLN A 33 16.73 11.36 -3.44
CA GLN A 33 16.66 10.10 -4.16
C GLN A 33 16.78 8.96 -3.17
N TYR A 34 15.78 8.06 -3.15
CA TYR A 34 15.71 6.95 -2.22
C TYR A 34 16.20 5.67 -2.89
N ARG A 35 17.16 4.98 -2.27
CA ARG A 35 17.63 3.66 -2.70
C ARG A 35 17.36 2.64 -1.60
N PHE A 36 16.51 1.69 -1.89
CA PHE A 36 16.14 0.62 -0.97
C PHE A 36 17.11 -0.55 -1.11
N ALA A 37 17.65 -1.02 0.01
CA ALA A 37 18.51 -2.18 0.02
C ALA A 37 17.76 -3.42 -0.51
N PRO A 38 18.37 -4.26 -1.33
CA PRO A 38 17.82 -5.54 -1.74
C PRO A 38 17.99 -6.60 -0.65
N GLU A 39 17.27 -7.71 -0.78
CA GLU A 39 17.43 -8.92 0.04
C GLU A 39 17.38 -8.63 1.55
N VAL A 40 16.41 -7.84 1.98
CA VAL A 40 16.19 -7.50 3.38
C VAL A 40 15.02 -8.30 3.96
N ALA A 41 14.91 -8.37 5.27
CA ALA A 41 13.95 -9.21 5.98
C ALA A 41 12.50 -9.11 5.46
N TRP A 42 12.03 -7.94 5.05
CA TRP A 42 10.68 -7.81 4.51
C TRP A 42 10.50 -8.39 3.09
N ASP A 43 11.56 -8.79 2.40
CA ASP A 43 11.47 -9.49 1.12
C ASP A 43 11.21 -11.00 1.29
N PHE A 44 11.30 -11.49 2.54
CA PHE A 44 11.21 -12.91 2.87
C PHE A 44 10.09 -13.23 3.87
N LEU A 45 9.04 -12.42 3.89
CA LEU A 45 7.89 -12.66 4.76
C LEU A 45 7.24 -14.03 4.48
N GLU A 46 6.90 -14.74 5.55
CA GLU A 46 6.18 -16.01 5.48
C GLU A 46 4.91 -15.94 6.32
N LEU A 47 3.79 -16.35 5.74
CA LEU A 47 2.52 -16.37 6.43
C LEU A 47 2.54 -17.44 7.54
N GLN A 48 2.51 -16.99 8.78
CA GLN A 48 2.56 -17.85 9.96
C GLN A 48 1.16 -17.97 10.59
N ASN A 49 0.91 -19.06 11.31
CA ASN A 49 -0.40 -19.32 11.92
C ASN A 49 -0.86 -18.16 12.84
N HIS A 50 0.04 -17.58 13.61
CA HIS A 50 -0.33 -16.45 14.47
C HIS A 50 -0.71 -15.20 13.69
N TRP A 51 -0.22 -15.01 12.45
CA TRP A 51 -0.67 -13.92 11.58
C TRP A 51 -2.04 -14.20 10.98
N ILE A 52 -2.39 -15.46 10.73
CA ILE A 52 -3.75 -15.85 10.33
C ILE A 52 -4.73 -15.55 11.47
N GLU A 53 -4.37 -15.85 12.71
CA GLU A 53 -5.16 -15.48 13.88
C GLU A 53 -5.34 -13.96 13.99
N LEU A 54 -4.25 -13.19 13.79
CA LEU A 54 -4.31 -11.73 13.78
C LEU A 54 -5.22 -11.20 12.69
N ALA A 55 -5.12 -11.73 11.47
CA ALA A 55 -5.96 -11.33 10.34
C ALA A 55 -7.44 -11.47 10.65
N GLY A 56 -7.83 -12.56 11.34
CA GLY A 56 -9.21 -12.79 11.78
C GLY A 56 -9.68 -11.91 12.94
N GLN A 57 -8.82 -11.07 13.52
CA GLN A 57 -9.14 -10.25 14.69
C GLN A 57 -8.88 -8.75 14.48
N CYS A 58 -8.16 -8.38 13.40
CA CYS A 58 -7.80 -6.99 13.20
C CYS A 58 -8.97 -6.17 12.63
N ASP A 59 -9.15 -4.95 13.17
CA ASP A 59 -10.13 -3.99 12.69
C ASP A 59 -9.67 -3.31 11.39
N ALA A 60 -8.35 -3.14 11.24
CA ALA A 60 -7.74 -2.51 10.07
C ALA A 60 -6.37 -3.11 9.74
N VAL A 61 -6.05 -3.14 8.46
CA VAL A 61 -4.73 -3.50 7.93
C VAL A 61 -4.33 -2.51 6.84
N CYS A 62 -3.09 -2.01 6.93
CA CYS A 62 -2.50 -1.15 5.92
C CYS A 62 -1.36 -1.89 5.21
N TYR A 63 -1.32 -1.80 3.89
CA TYR A 63 -0.28 -2.42 3.05
C TYR A 63 -0.02 -1.55 1.82
N GLY A 64 1.12 -1.78 1.17
CA GLY A 64 1.54 -0.99 0.00
C GLY A 64 2.30 -1.83 -1.01
N THR A 65 2.86 -1.18 -2.04
CA THR A 65 3.57 -1.86 -3.15
C THR A 65 4.97 -2.33 -2.75
N LEU A 66 5.73 -1.51 -2.01
CA LEU A 66 7.16 -1.75 -1.76
C LEU A 66 7.45 -3.12 -1.13
N ALA A 67 6.67 -3.52 -0.12
CA ALA A 67 6.84 -4.81 0.54
C ALA A 67 6.42 -5.99 -0.36
N GLN A 68 5.78 -5.73 -1.49
CA GLN A 68 5.37 -6.73 -2.47
C GLN A 68 6.35 -6.89 -3.64
N ARG A 69 7.50 -6.20 -3.63
CA ARG A 69 8.54 -6.32 -4.66
C ARG A 69 9.12 -7.73 -4.78
N SER A 70 9.07 -8.51 -3.70
CA SER A 70 9.40 -9.92 -3.68
C SER A 70 8.12 -10.75 -3.82
N GLU A 71 8.14 -11.76 -4.68
CA GLU A 71 7.00 -12.66 -4.89
C GLU A 71 6.60 -13.40 -3.60
N LYS A 72 7.60 -13.77 -2.77
CA LYS A 72 7.39 -14.44 -1.48
C LYS A 72 6.57 -13.57 -0.52
N SER A 73 6.99 -12.32 -0.35
CA SER A 73 6.30 -11.37 0.51
C SER A 73 4.95 -10.92 -0.06
N SER A 74 4.87 -10.74 -1.38
CA SER A 74 3.59 -10.45 -2.04
C SER A 74 2.56 -11.54 -1.76
N ARG A 75 2.91 -12.82 -1.95
CA ARG A 75 2.02 -13.95 -1.60
C ARG A 75 1.61 -13.95 -0.13
N THR A 76 2.54 -13.65 0.76
CA THR A 76 2.27 -13.57 2.21
C THR A 76 1.30 -12.45 2.55
N ILE A 77 1.51 -11.25 1.99
CA ILE A 77 0.62 -10.09 2.21
C ILE A 77 -0.78 -10.38 1.68
N LEU A 78 -0.89 -10.86 0.44
CA LEU A 78 -2.18 -11.17 -0.17
C LEU A 78 -2.88 -12.30 0.59
N GLY A 79 -2.14 -13.33 1.03
CA GLY A 79 -2.67 -14.41 1.86
C GLY A 79 -3.16 -13.93 3.22
N PHE A 80 -2.47 -12.99 3.86
CA PHE A 80 -2.95 -12.36 5.10
C PHE A 80 -4.30 -11.65 4.88
N LEU A 81 -4.42 -10.88 3.79
CA LEU A 81 -5.66 -10.16 3.47
C LEU A 81 -6.84 -11.10 3.24
N GLU A 82 -6.61 -12.29 2.70
CA GLU A 82 -7.66 -13.31 2.48
C GLU A 82 -8.22 -13.88 3.79
N HIS A 83 -7.48 -13.78 4.89
CA HIS A 83 -7.93 -14.23 6.21
C HIS A 83 -8.56 -13.11 7.06
N THR A 84 -8.61 -11.87 6.56
CA THR A 84 -9.28 -10.77 7.27
C THR A 84 -10.80 -10.92 7.22
N GLN A 85 -11.49 -10.36 8.21
CA GLN A 85 -12.93 -10.34 8.22
C GLN A 85 -13.49 -9.37 7.17
N ARG A 86 -14.77 -9.52 6.85
CA ARG A 86 -15.45 -8.66 5.86
C ARG A 86 -15.44 -7.20 6.28
N GLU A 87 -15.57 -6.95 7.57
CA GLU A 87 -15.67 -5.62 8.19
C GLU A 87 -14.30 -4.95 8.34
N THR A 88 -13.20 -5.71 8.23
CA THR A 88 -11.83 -5.18 8.35
C THR A 88 -11.58 -4.08 7.32
N LEU A 89 -11.06 -2.94 7.77
CA LEU A 89 -10.61 -1.87 6.89
C LEU A 89 -9.29 -2.28 6.22
N ARG A 90 -9.33 -2.60 4.95
CA ARG A 90 -8.15 -2.95 4.15
C ARG A 90 -7.70 -1.74 3.37
N VAL A 91 -6.68 -1.06 3.91
CA VAL A 91 -6.14 0.19 3.38
C VAL A 91 -4.95 -0.12 2.48
N PHE A 92 -5.11 0.07 1.20
CA PHE A 92 -4.02 0.03 0.24
C PHE A 92 -3.43 1.43 0.07
N ASP A 93 -2.31 1.71 0.76
CA ASP A 93 -1.48 2.89 0.53
C ASP A 93 -0.52 2.58 -0.62
N VAL A 94 -0.84 3.08 -1.81
CA VAL A 94 -0.15 2.74 -3.07
C VAL A 94 1.34 2.94 -2.95
N ASN A 95 1.77 4.14 -2.59
CA ASN A 95 3.13 4.51 -2.23
C ASN A 95 4.19 3.96 -3.21
N LEU A 96 4.10 4.32 -4.49
CA LEU A 96 5.00 3.86 -5.53
C LEU A 96 6.45 4.24 -5.22
N ARG A 97 7.35 3.28 -5.35
CA ARG A 97 8.78 3.49 -5.13
C ARG A 97 9.59 2.84 -6.24
N GLN A 98 10.47 3.64 -6.88
CA GLN A 98 11.31 3.17 -7.99
C GLN A 98 10.47 2.43 -9.04
N ASP A 99 10.84 1.20 -9.37
CA ASP A 99 10.16 0.26 -10.28
C ASP A 99 9.55 -0.95 -9.55
N PHE A 100 9.39 -0.85 -8.21
CA PHE A 100 8.88 -1.94 -7.36
C PHE A 100 7.35 -2.05 -7.38
N TYR A 101 6.75 -1.90 -8.57
CA TYR A 101 5.33 -2.06 -8.80
C TYR A 101 5.07 -2.57 -10.23
N SER A 102 3.93 -3.19 -10.42
CA SER A 102 3.47 -3.63 -11.73
C SER A 102 1.93 -3.60 -11.79
N SER A 103 1.38 -3.78 -12.98
CA SER A 103 -0.08 -3.92 -13.15
C SER A 103 -0.65 -5.08 -12.34
N GLU A 104 0.10 -6.18 -12.21
CA GLU A 104 -0.30 -7.35 -11.44
C GLU A 104 -0.35 -7.05 -9.94
N ILE A 105 0.69 -6.43 -9.38
CA ILE A 105 0.75 -6.02 -7.96
C ILE A 105 -0.38 -5.04 -7.65
N LEU A 106 -0.56 -4.02 -8.50
CA LEU A 106 -1.61 -3.01 -8.30
C LEU A 106 -3.00 -3.64 -8.39
N SER A 107 -3.26 -4.46 -9.41
CA SER A 107 -4.54 -5.14 -9.59
C SER A 107 -4.86 -6.08 -8.43
N ALA A 108 -3.91 -6.93 -8.02
CA ALA A 108 -4.10 -7.87 -6.92
C ALA A 108 -4.35 -7.16 -5.59
N SER A 109 -3.66 -6.02 -5.37
CA SER A 109 -3.78 -5.22 -4.16
C SER A 109 -5.12 -4.47 -4.10
N ILE A 110 -5.48 -3.74 -5.18
CA ILE A 110 -6.70 -2.93 -5.19
C ILE A 110 -7.98 -3.79 -5.12
N GLN A 111 -7.97 -5.00 -5.70
CA GLN A 111 -9.08 -5.94 -5.61
C GLN A 111 -9.38 -6.41 -4.19
N ARG A 112 -8.38 -6.37 -3.30
CA ARG A 112 -8.53 -6.76 -1.89
C ARG A 112 -8.76 -5.56 -0.97
N ALA A 113 -8.55 -4.35 -1.45
CA ALA A 113 -8.78 -3.13 -0.69
C ALA A 113 -10.27 -2.78 -0.59
N ASN A 114 -10.62 -2.08 0.47
CA ASN A 114 -11.86 -1.30 0.54
C ASN A 114 -11.60 0.19 0.73
N ILE A 115 -10.34 0.54 1.01
CA ILE A 115 -9.84 1.92 1.06
C ILE A 115 -8.55 1.98 0.24
N VAL A 116 -8.43 2.98 -0.62
CA VAL A 116 -7.20 3.28 -1.36
C VAL A 116 -6.71 4.68 -1.00
N LYS A 117 -5.43 4.82 -0.72
CA LYS A 117 -4.77 6.11 -0.60
C LYS A 117 -3.65 6.19 -1.62
N LEU A 118 -3.59 7.31 -2.32
CA LEU A 118 -2.54 7.62 -3.28
C LEU A 118 -2.34 9.15 -3.38
N ASN A 119 -1.28 9.59 -4.02
CA ASN A 119 -1.06 11.00 -4.28
C ASN A 119 -1.36 11.35 -5.76
N HIS A 120 -1.33 12.65 -6.08
CA HIS A 120 -1.65 13.16 -7.42
C HIS A 120 -0.66 12.71 -8.50
N GLU A 121 0.60 12.41 -8.14
CA GLU A 121 1.61 11.88 -9.07
C GLU A 121 1.40 10.38 -9.33
N GLU A 122 0.95 9.64 -8.33
CA GLU A 122 0.67 8.20 -8.40
C GLU A 122 -0.62 7.90 -9.18
N LEU A 123 -1.62 8.76 -9.07
CA LEU A 123 -2.94 8.54 -9.67
C LEU A 123 -2.89 8.24 -11.17
N PRO A 124 -2.25 9.06 -12.03
CA PRO A 124 -2.21 8.78 -13.47
C PRO A 124 -1.43 7.49 -13.80
N VAL A 125 -0.40 7.15 -13.01
CA VAL A 125 0.38 5.91 -13.19
C VAL A 125 -0.49 4.70 -12.88
N VAL A 126 -1.18 4.72 -11.73
CA VAL A 126 -2.08 3.64 -11.30
C VAL A 126 -3.24 3.48 -12.28
N ALA A 127 -3.89 4.59 -12.65
CA ALA A 127 -4.98 4.61 -13.62
C ALA A 127 -4.53 3.99 -14.96
N GLY A 128 -3.39 4.41 -15.50
CA GLY A 128 -2.83 3.89 -16.73
C GLY A 128 -2.54 2.39 -16.70
N LEU A 129 -1.89 1.90 -15.62
CA LEU A 129 -1.57 0.49 -15.44
C LEU A 129 -2.83 -0.39 -15.24
N LEU A 130 -3.89 0.16 -14.66
CA LEU A 130 -5.18 -0.51 -14.49
C LEU A 130 -6.15 -0.30 -15.66
N GLY A 131 -5.70 0.35 -16.75
CA GLY A 131 -6.50 0.57 -17.95
C GLY A 131 -7.65 1.56 -17.76
N VAL A 132 -7.52 2.49 -16.82
CA VAL A 132 -8.43 3.63 -16.65
C VAL A 132 -7.94 4.77 -17.53
N ARG A 133 -8.84 5.31 -18.36
CA ARG A 133 -8.55 6.41 -19.28
C ARG A 133 -9.56 7.52 -19.02
N CYS A 134 -9.13 8.53 -18.30
CA CYS A 134 -9.89 9.74 -18.00
C CYS A 134 -8.96 10.94 -18.10
N ASP A 135 -9.51 12.12 -18.37
CA ASP A 135 -8.72 13.32 -18.62
C ASP A 135 -8.43 14.14 -17.33
N ASP A 136 -9.15 13.86 -16.25
CA ASP A 136 -9.02 14.58 -14.99
C ASP A 136 -8.95 13.65 -13.77
N GLU A 137 -8.38 14.16 -12.68
CA GLU A 137 -8.13 13.42 -11.43
C GLU A 137 -9.42 12.86 -10.83
N ARG A 138 -10.48 13.66 -10.81
CA ARG A 138 -11.75 13.27 -10.20
C ARG A 138 -12.37 12.09 -10.93
N SER A 139 -12.45 12.17 -12.26
CA SER A 139 -12.98 11.09 -13.11
C SER A 139 -12.13 9.81 -12.99
N MET A 140 -10.78 9.93 -12.85
CA MET A 140 -9.92 8.78 -12.58
C MET A 140 -10.27 8.13 -11.24
N CYS A 141 -10.41 8.91 -10.17
CA CYS A 141 -10.77 8.42 -8.85
C CYS A 141 -12.15 7.77 -8.83
N GLU A 142 -13.16 8.41 -9.41
CA GLU A 142 -14.52 7.87 -9.52
C GLU A 142 -14.54 6.53 -10.27
N THR A 143 -13.80 6.44 -11.38
CA THR A 143 -13.69 5.19 -12.17
C THR A 143 -12.99 4.07 -11.36
N LEU A 144 -11.93 4.38 -10.62
CA LEU A 144 -11.25 3.40 -9.76
C LEU A 144 -12.19 2.90 -8.65
N ILE A 145 -12.94 3.79 -8.02
CA ILE A 145 -13.92 3.46 -6.98
C ILE A 145 -15.00 2.51 -7.51
N GLU A 146 -15.62 2.88 -8.61
CA GLU A 146 -16.70 2.08 -9.22
C GLU A 146 -16.19 0.71 -9.66
N ARG A 147 -15.07 0.68 -10.39
CA ARG A 147 -14.51 -0.54 -10.96
C ARG A 147 -14.06 -1.55 -9.90
N HIS A 148 -13.57 -1.07 -8.77
CA HIS A 148 -13.04 -1.91 -7.69
C HIS A 148 -13.94 -1.95 -6.45
N SER A 149 -15.14 -1.34 -6.52
CA SER A 149 -16.10 -1.30 -5.41
C SER A 149 -15.46 -0.77 -4.11
N LEU A 150 -14.62 0.25 -4.23
CA LEU A 150 -13.97 0.85 -3.09
C LEU A 150 -14.98 1.64 -2.25
N ARG A 151 -14.85 1.54 -0.95
CA ARG A 151 -15.64 2.33 0.00
C ARG A 151 -15.11 3.76 0.13
N CYS A 152 -13.78 3.91 0.02
CA CYS A 152 -13.12 5.20 0.16
C CYS A 152 -11.88 5.26 -0.74
N LEU A 153 -11.62 6.44 -1.32
CA LEU A 153 -10.36 6.78 -1.95
C LEU A 153 -9.90 8.15 -1.42
N ALA A 154 -8.65 8.20 -0.93
CA ALA A 154 -8.02 9.43 -0.47
C ALA A 154 -6.90 9.83 -1.44
N LEU A 155 -7.01 11.02 -2.02
CA LEU A 155 -6.03 11.63 -2.91
C LEU A 155 -5.31 12.75 -2.17
N THR A 156 -3.97 12.68 -2.06
CA THR A 156 -3.15 13.72 -1.43
C THR A 156 -2.40 14.52 -2.50
N ARG A 157 -2.30 15.85 -2.32
CA ARG A 157 -1.67 16.79 -3.26
C ARG A 157 -0.56 17.63 -2.63
N GLY A 158 0.10 17.06 -1.60
CA GLY A 158 1.17 17.77 -0.87
C GLY A 158 0.64 19.05 -0.23
N SER A 159 1.25 20.19 -0.57
CA SER A 159 0.85 21.53 -0.08
C SER A 159 -0.48 22.02 -0.64
N GLU A 160 -1.01 21.39 -1.67
CA GLU A 160 -2.28 21.75 -2.32
C GLU A 160 -3.48 21.05 -1.65
N GLY A 161 -3.23 20.35 -0.54
CA GLY A 161 -4.27 19.72 0.26
C GLY A 161 -4.58 18.28 -0.13
N SER A 162 -5.83 17.88 0.03
CA SER A 162 -6.27 16.51 -0.23
C SER A 162 -7.73 16.48 -0.67
N ALA A 163 -8.10 15.39 -1.31
CA ALA A 163 -9.48 15.06 -1.63
C ALA A 163 -9.82 13.66 -1.12
N VAL A 164 -11.05 13.48 -0.66
CA VAL A 164 -11.56 12.20 -0.20
C VAL A 164 -12.88 11.91 -0.89
N PHE A 165 -12.96 10.74 -1.48
CA PHE A 165 -14.21 10.18 -1.97
C PHE A 165 -14.71 9.12 -0.99
N LEU A 166 -15.87 9.34 -0.42
CA LEU A 166 -16.48 8.43 0.56
C LEU A 166 -18.00 8.41 0.37
N ASP A 167 -18.59 7.21 0.27
CA ASP A 167 -20.04 7.00 0.18
C ASP A 167 -20.72 7.87 -0.91
N GLY A 168 -20.07 7.97 -2.08
CA GLY A 168 -20.59 8.76 -3.20
C GLY A 168 -20.40 10.27 -3.08
N ARG A 169 -19.66 10.74 -2.08
CA ARG A 169 -19.37 12.16 -1.86
C ARG A 169 -17.90 12.44 -2.08
N TRP A 170 -17.63 13.53 -2.76
CA TRP A 170 -16.31 14.09 -2.95
C TRP A 170 -16.15 15.31 -2.05
N ASP A 171 -15.13 15.31 -1.19
CA ASP A 171 -14.78 16.40 -0.30
C ASP A 171 -13.32 16.79 -0.50
N GLU A 172 -13.03 18.09 -0.57
CA GLU A 172 -11.69 18.64 -0.81
C GLU A 172 -11.32 19.66 0.25
N GLN A 173 -10.06 19.62 0.68
CA GLN A 173 -9.47 20.59 1.62
C GLN A 173 -8.14 21.09 1.10
#